data_0e38d46ab0782651244e2b95aa283d76
#
_entry.id   0e38d46ab0782651244e2b95aa283d76
#
_cell.length_a   1.000
_cell.length_b   1.000
_cell.length_c   1.000
_cell.angle_alpha   90.00
_cell.angle_beta   90.00
_cell.angle_gamma   90.00
#
_symmetry.space_group_name_H-M   'P 1'
#
loop_
_entity.id
_entity.type
_entity.pdbx_description
1 polymer ?
#
loop_
_entity_poly.entity_id
_entity_poly.type
_entity_poly.pdbx_seq_one_letter_code
_entity_poly.pdbx_strand_id
1 'polypeptide(L)'
;RISSLLSMVLLMSMFWYPAPVTASEPQDISRHLYDRVMVEFKQGDYEAALAGFTLFIELHRKSPLAANAQYWIGECEYKLGRYKKALNSFSNVSSYNALSPKAAASAFKIGQMYSMLGDYYRARLTFDEVLDHYPGGAEAELARKAIQSMSLKSDSKSQRFVKNIDITH
;
A
#
# COMPACT_ATOMS: atom_id res chain seq x y z
N ARG A 1 -51.88 34.84 -40.93
CA ARG A 1 -52.09 33.41 -40.51
C ARG A 1 -50.84 32.50 -40.76
N ILE A 2 -49.71 33.06 -41.05
CA ILE A 2 -48.46 32.27 -41.29
C ILE A 2 -47.44 32.35 -40.07
N SER A 3 -47.68 33.29 -39.16
CA SER A 3 -46.76 33.51 -37.99
C SER A 3 -46.95 32.50 -36.83
N SER A 4 -48.03 31.74 -36.79
CA SER A 4 -48.32 30.80 -35.69
C SER A 4 -47.68 29.40 -35.89
N LEU A 5 -47.39 29.03 -37.14
CA LEU A 5 -46.75 27.72 -37.46
C LEU A 5 -45.21 27.74 -37.29
N LEU A 6 -44.56 28.89 -37.45
CA LEU A 6 -43.13 29.03 -37.23
C LEU A 6 -42.74 28.98 -35.73
N SER A 7 -43.65 29.47 -34.84
CA SER A 7 -43.40 29.41 -33.38
C SER A 7 -43.49 27.99 -32.81
N MET A 8 -44.28 27.11 -33.43
CA MET A 8 -44.48 25.74 -32.95
C MET A 8 -43.33 24.79 -33.35
N VAL A 9 -42.66 25.09 -34.49
CA VAL A 9 -41.49 24.29 -34.94
C VAL A 9 -40.23 24.62 -34.13
N LEU A 10 -40.09 25.85 -33.63
CA LEU A 10 -38.98 26.26 -32.79
C LEU A 10 -39.03 25.70 -31.34
N LEU A 11 -40.21 25.36 -30.85
CA LEU A 11 -40.39 24.77 -29.50
C LEU A 11 -40.18 23.25 -29.48
N MET A 12 -40.25 22.55 -30.61
CA MET A 12 -39.97 21.10 -30.67
C MET A 12 -38.51 20.74 -30.87
N SER A 13 -37.66 21.68 -31.28
CA SER A 13 -36.20 21.41 -31.44
C SER A 13 -35.39 21.46 -30.15
N MET A 14 -35.97 21.90 -29.02
CA MET A 14 -35.29 21.96 -27.74
C MET A 14 -35.33 20.65 -26.93
N PHE A 15 -36.07 19.63 -27.37
CA PHE A 15 -36.27 18.40 -26.59
C PHE A 15 -35.37 17.22 -26.98
N TRP A 16 -34.52 17.35 -28.00
CA TRP A 16 -33.61 16.29 -28.41
C TRP A 16 -32.15 16.70 -28.29
N TYR A 17 -31.73 17.24 -27.14
CA TYR A 17 -30.34 17.14 -26.77
C TYR A 17 -30.19 15.82 -26.02
N PRO A 18 -29.47 14.82 -26.58
CA PRO A 18 -29.05 13.70 -25.75
C PRO A 18 -28.28 14.28 -24.58
N ALA A 19 -28.69 13.93 -23.36
CA ALA A 19 -27.95 14.30 -22.17
C ALA A 19 -26.48 13.95 -22.42
N PRO A 20 -25.52 14.83 -22.07
CA PRO A 20 -24.12 14.50 -22.23
C PRO A 20 -23.92 13.18 -21.51
N VAL A 21 -23.47 12.15 -22.23
CA VAL A 21 -22.93 10.93 -21.60
C VAL A 21 -21.81 11.45 -20.76
N THR A 22 -22.04 11.54 -19.45
CA THR A 22 -20.98 11.88 -18.50
C THR A 22 -19.99 10.74 -18.61
N ALA A 23 -18.93 10.97 -19.39
CA ALA A 23 -17.79 10.08 -19.37
C ALA A 23 -17.39 9.96 -17.90
N SER A 24 -17.46 8.75 -17.35
CA SER A 24 -17.05 8.51 -15.96
C SER A 24 -15.66 9.11 -15.80
N GLU A 25 -15.51 9.97 -14.78
CA GLU A 25 -14.25 10.62 -14.49
C GLU A 25 -13.11 9.56 -14.47
N PRO A 26 -11.93 9.85 -15.01
CA PRO A 26 -10.81 8.89 -15.03
C PRO A 26 -10.47 8.31 -13.65
N GLN A 27 -10.80 9.04 -12.58
CA GLN A 27 -10.66 8.59 -11.20
C GLN A 27 -11.66 7.50 -10.82
N ASP A 28 -12.85 7.49 -11.41
CA ASP A 28 -13.86 6.47 -11.19
C ASP A 28 -13.41 5.12 -11.79
N ILE A 29 -12.89 5.15 -13.02
CA ILE A 29 -12.37 3.95 -13.69
C ILE A 29 -11.19 3.33 -12.90
N SER A 30 -10.26 4.15 -12.42
CA SER A 30 -9.12 3.66 -11.64
C SER A 30 -9.56 3.04 -10.31
N ARG A 31 -10.56 3.64 -9.64
CA ARG A 31 -11.11 3.08 -8.40
C ARG A 31 -11.81 1.75 -8.64
N HIS A 32 -12.64 1.62 -9.68
CA HIS A 32 -13.30 0.35 -10.01
C HIS A 32 -12.32 -0.78 -10.29
N LEU A 33 -11.22 -0.51 -11.02
CA LEU A 33 -10.17 -1.50 -11.24
C LEU A 33 -9.52 -1.90 -9.91
N TYR A 34 -9.15 -0.91 -9.10
CA TYR A 34 -8.52 -1.15 -7.79
C TYR A 34 -9.41 -2.00 -6.88
N ASP A 35 -10.69 -1.64 -6.75
CA ASP A 35 -11.63 -2.32 -5.87
C ASP A 35 -11.89 -3.77 -6.31
N ARG A 36 -11.94 -4.03 -7.62
CA ARG A 36 -12.05 -5.39 -8.17
C ARG A 36 -10.83 -6.24 -7.80
N VAL A 37 -9.62 -5.72 -7.97
CA VAL A 37 -8.38 -6.43 -7.62
C VAL A 37 -8.28 -6.66 -6.11
N MET A 38 -8.82 -5.74 -5.29
CA MET A 38 -8.90 -5.95 -3.84
C MET A 38 -9.79 -7.14 -3.45
N VAL A 39 -10.79 -7.48 -4.26
CA VAL A 39 -11.60 -8.69 -4.02
C VAL A 39 -10.75 -9.94 -4.22
N GLU A 40 -9.95 -10.02 -5.27
CA GLU A 40 -9.02 -11.15 -5.53
C GLU A 40 -8.04 -11.32 -4.36
N PHE A 41 -7.45 -10.22 -3.88
CA PHE A 41 -6.58 -10.25 -2.70
C PHE A 41 -7.28 -10.81 -1.46
N LYS A 42 -8.52 -10.35 -1.18
CA LYS A 42 -9.31 -10.80 -0.02
C LYS A 42 -9.73 -12.28 -0.13
N GLN A 43 -9.88 -12.79 -1.33
CA GLN A 43 -10.16 -14.21 -1.61
C GLN A 43 -8.91 -15.10 -1.47
N GLY A 44 -7.72 -14.50 -1.32
CA GLY A 44 -6.46 -15.22 -1.23
C GLY A 44 -5.83 -15.55 -2.58
N ASP A 45 -6.41 -15.10 -3.68
CA ASP A 45 -5.81 -15.24 -5.01
C ASP A 45 -4.72 -14.17 -5.21
N TYR A 46 -3.58 -14.40 -4.56
CA TYR A 46 -2.49 -13.44 -4.53
C TYR A 46 -1.77 -13.31 -5.88
N GLU A 47 -1.81 -14.32 -6.74
CA GLU A 47 -1.25 -14.23 -8.10
C GLU A 47 -2.11 -13.35 -8.99
N ALA A 48 -3.43 -13.53 -9.00
CA ALA A 48 -4.34 -12.68 -9.74
C ALA A 48 -4.30 -11.24 -9.22
N ALA A 49 -4.33 -11.05 -7.90
CA ALA A 49 -4.22 -9.73 -7.28
C ALA A 49 -2.90 -9.04 -7.63
N LEU A 50 -1.77 -9.77 -7.62
CA LEU A 50 -0.46 -9.24 -8.03
C LEU A 50 -0.48 -8.74 -9.47
N ALA A 51 -1.01 -9.54 -10.40
CA ALA A 51 -1.16 -9.15 -11.80
C ALA A 51 -2.08 -7.93 -11.95
N GLY A 52 -3.20 -7.92 -11.24
CA GLY A 52 -4.16 -6.82 -11.27
C GLY A 52 -3.61 -5.50 -10.74
N PHE A 53 -2.91 -5.50 -9.59
CA PHE A 53 -2.27 -4.28 -9.07
C PHE A 53 -1.10 -3.82 -9.94
N THR A 54 -0.35 -4.74 -10.56
CA THR A 54 0.71 -4.39 -11.53
C THR A 54 0.11 -3.67 -12.73
N LEU A 55 -0.95 -4.21 -13.33
CA LEU A 55 -1.70 -3.57 -14.40
C LEU A 55 -2.27 -2.20 -13.98
N PHE A 56 -2.79 -2.10 -12.73
CA PHE A 56 -3.25 -0.83 -12.20
C PHE A 56 -2.13 0.23 -12.21
N ILE A 57 -0.93 -0.11 -11.76
CA ILE A 57 0.21 0.81 -11.75
C ILE A 57 0.62 1.22 -13.18
N GLU A 58 0.60 0.29 -14.13
CA GLU A 58 0.92 0.57 -15.54
C GLU A 58 -0.06 1.57 -16.15
N LEU A 59 -1.36 1.39 -15.92
CA LEU A 59 -2.41 2.21 -16.49
C LEU A 59 -2.66 3.52 -15.73
N HIS A 60 -2.47 3.52 -14.41
CA HIS A 60 -2.91 4.60 -13.52
C HIS A 60 -1.81 5.07 -12.56
N ARG A 61 -0.56 5.19 -13.04
CA ARG A 61 0.61 5.57 -12.24
C ARG A 61 0.44 6.89 -11.47
N LYS A 62 -0.34 7.82 -11.99
CA LYS A 62 -0.61 9.13 -11.36
C LYS A 62 -1.86 9.13 -10.48
N SER A 63 -2.54 8.01 -10.33
CA SER A 63 -3.71 7.90 -9.45
C SER A 63 -3.32 8.12 -7.98
N PRO A 64 -4.18 8.75 -7.18
CA PRO A 64 -4.01 8.81 -5.72
C PRO A 64 -3.91 7.43 -5.06
N LEU A 65 -4.38 6.38 -5.75
CA LEU A 65 -4.32 4.99 -5.29
C LEU A 65 -3.00 4.27 -5.68
N ALA A 66 -2.09 4.91 -6.42
CA ALA A 66 -0.88 4.26 -6.90
C ALA A 66 0.02 3.77 -5.75
N ALA A 67 0.22 4.59 -4.71
CA ALA A 67 0.95 4.18 -3.51
C ALA A 67 0.28 2.98 -2.80
N ASN A 68 -1.06 2.96 -2.75
CA ASN A 68 -1.81 1.84 -2.19
C ASN A 68 -1.63 0.58 -3.03
N ALA A 69 -1.75 0.67 -4.35
CA ALA A 69 -1.54 -0.47 -5.26
C ALA A 69 -0.12 -1.03 -5.14
N GLN A 70 0.90 -0.18 -5.08
CA GLN A 70 2.29 -0.60 -4.89
C GLN A 70 2.49 -1.33 -3.54
N TYR A 71 1.84 -0.87 -2.47
CA TYR A 71 1.85 -1.56 -1.18
C TYR A 71 1.23 -2.96 -1.30
N TRP A 72 0.09 -3.10 -1.99
CA TRP A 72 -0.57 -4.39 -2.15
C TRP A 72 0.21 -5.35 -3.04
N ILE A 73 0.98 -4.86 -4.03
CA ILE A 73 1.97 -5.67 -4.76
C ILE A 73 2.95 -6.29 -3.77
N GLY A 74 3.50 -5.50 -2.84
CA GLY A 74 4.39 -6.00 -1.78
C GLY A 74 3.72 -7.04 -0.88
N GLU A 75 2.46 -6.84 -0.48
CA GLU A 75 1.70 -7.80 0.31
C GLU A 75 1.45 -9.11 -0.46
N CYS A 76 1.09 -9.05 -1.75
CA CYS A 76 0.94 -10.24 -2.58
C CYS A 76 2.24 -11.03 -2.66
N GLU A 77 3.35 -10.38 -2.96
CA GLU A 77 4.67 -11.02 -3.03
C GLU A 77 5.09 -11.63 -1.69
N TYR A 78 4.79 -10.95 -0.58
CA TYR A 78 5.02 -11.47 0.77
C TYR A 78 4.19 -12.75 1.02
N LYS A 79 2.88 -12.73 0.69
CA LYS A 79 1.99 -13.89 0.83
C LYS A 79 2.40 -15.08 -0.04
N LEU A 80 2.99 -14.80 -1.20
CA LEU A 80 3.55 -15.80 -2.12
C LEU A 80 4.95 -16.30 -1.72
N GLY A 81 5.49 -15.84 -0.59
CA GLY A 81 6.84 -16.20 -0.13
C GLY A 81 7.98 -15.56 -0.92
N ARG A 82 7.68 -14.60 -1.77
CA ARG A 82 8.65 -13.89 -2.62
C ARG A 82 9.29 -12.72 -1.88
N TYR A 83 9.90 -12.98 -0.73
CA TYR A 83 10.32 -11.96 0.24
C TYR A 83 11.27 -10.89 -0.34
N LYS A 84 12.22 -11.28 -1.21
CA LYS A 84 13.12 -10.32 -1.84
C LYS A 84 12.38 -9.34 -2.77
N LYS A 85 11.37 -9.82 -3.50
CA LYS A 85 10.53 -8.97 -4.34
C LYS A 85 9.64 -8.08 -3.47
N ALA A 86 9.03 -8.62 -2.42
CA ALA A 86 8.22 -7.87 -1.48
C ALA A 86 8.98 -6.69 -0.85
N LEU A 87 10.24 -6.89 -0.44
CA LEU A 87 11.12 -5.82 0.06
C LEU A 87 11.25 -4.69 -0.97
N ASN A 88 11.53 -5.04 -2.24
CA ASN A 88 11.64 -4.05 -3.30
C ASN A 88 10.31 -3.31 -3.55
N SER A 89 9.20 -4.04 -3.55
CA SER A 89 7.89 -3.45 -3.77
C SER A 89 7.49 -2.50 -2.65
N PHE A 90 7.73 -2.85 -1.39
CA PHE A 90 7.51 -1.94 -0.26
C PHE A 90 8.43 -0.71 -0.31
N SER A 91 9.71 -0.87 -0.66
CA SER A 91 10.64 0.27 -0.79
C SER A 91 10.21 1.27 -1.87
N ASN A 92 9.51 0.81 -2.90
CA ASN A 92 9.03 1.67 -3.97
C ASN A 92 7.75 2.46 -3.64
N VAL A 93 7.06 2.18 -2.52
CA VAL A 93 5.79 2.85 -2.19
C VAL A 93 5.95 4.36 -2.01
N SER A 94 7.01 4.79 -1.35
CA SER A 94 7.30 6.21 -1.10
C SER A 94 7.54 7.01 -2.38
N SER A 95 7.96 6.37 -3.48
CA SER A 95 8.16 7.03 -4.77
C SER A 95 6.85 7.51 -5.42
N TYR A 96 5.71 6.95 -5.03
CA TYR A 96 4.39 7.39 -5.48
C TYR A 96 3.79 8.48 -4.59
N ASN A 97 3.95 8.35 -3.28
CA ASN A 97 3.55 9.36 -2.31
C ASN A 97 4.22 9.08 -0.95
N ALA A 98 5.30 9.80 -0.66
CA ALA A 98 6.07 9.62 0.57
C ALA A 98 5.27 9.97 1.85
N LEU A 99 4.23 10.80 1.75
CA LEU A 99 3.37 11.19 2.87
C LEU A 99 2.14 10.29 3.02
N SER A 100 2.00 9.27 2.17
CA SER A 100 0.85 8.38 2.28
C SER A 100 0.94 7.48 3.52
N PRO A 101 -0.20 7.11 4.14
CA PRO A 101 -0.21 6.10 5.20
C PRO A 101 0.42 4.78 4.77
N LYS A 102 0.39 4.47 3.45
CA LYS A 102 1.02 3.26 2.91
C LYS A 102 2.54 3.34 2.85
N ALA A 103 3.13 4.53 2.77
CA ALA A 103 4.58 4.70 2.88
C ALA A 103 5.06 4.34 4.30
N ALA A 104 4.38 4.84 5.34
CA ALA A 104 4.68 4.46 6.72
C ALA A 104 4.50 2.95 6.96
N ALA A 105 3.37 2.39 6.52
CA ALA A 105 3.10 0.96 6.63
C ALA A 105 4.15 0.10 5.91
N SER A 106 4.61 0.53 4.73
CA SER A 106 5.65 -0.17 3.97
C SER A 106 7.00 -0.16 4.69
N ALA A 107 7.41 1.00 5.20
CA ALA A 107 8.65 1.11 5.98
C ALA A 107 8.60 0.19 7.21
N PHE A 108 7.49 0.16 7.95
CA PHE A 108 7.30 -0.76 9.06
C PHE A 108 7.37 -2.23 8.63
N LYS A 109 6.74 -2.60 7.49
CA LYS A 109 6.81 -3.97 6.93
C LYS A 109 8.23 -4.38 6.58
N ILE A 110 9.03 -3.50 6.00
CA ILE A 110 10.45 -3.74 5.70
C ILE A 110 11.21 -4.07 7.00
N GLY A 111 11.02 -3.27 8.06
CA GLY A 111 11.63 -3.54 9.37
C GLY A 111 11.22 -4.89 9.94
N GLN A 112 9.94 -5.25 9.86
CA GLN A 112 9.45 -6.57 10.27
C GLN A 112 10.12 -7.70 9.47
N MET A 113 10.25 -7.55 8.15
CA MET A 113 10.88 -8.57 7.30
C MET A 113 12.34 -8.77 7.64
N TYR A 114 13.11 -7.69 7.89
CA TYR A 114 14.48 -7.82 8.38
C TYR A 114 14.55 -8.52 9.74
N SER A 115 13.64 -8.20 10.65
CA SER A 115 13.56 -8.88 11.95
C SER A 115 13.27 -10.39 11.81
N MET A 116 12.36 -10.78 10.90
CA MET A 116 12.06 -12.18 10.60
C MET A 116 13.25 -12.93 9.99
N LEU A 117 14.06 -12.24 9.20
CA LEU A 117 15.29 -12.80 8.61
C LEU A 117 16.47 -12.84 9.60
N GLY A 118 16.28 -12.37 10.83
CA GLY A 118 17.32 -12.31 11.86
C GLY A 118 18.29 -11.14 11.70
N ASP A 119 18.06 -10.28 10.72
CA ASP A 119 18.87 -9.06 10.55
C ASP A 119 18.34 -7.94 11.44
N TYR A 120 18.61 -8.09 12.74
CA TYR A 120 18.13 -7.15 13.75
C TYR A 120 18.76 -5.76 13.61
N TYR A 121 19.93 -5.66 13.01
CA TYR A 121 20.57 -4.37 12.75
C TYR A 121 19.77 -3.55 11.72
N ARG A 122 19.50 -4.12 10.54
CA ARG A 122 18.69 -3.45 9.53
C ARG A 122 17.24 -3.24 9.99
N ALA A 123 16.68 -4.21 10.73
CA ALA A 123 15.36 -4.06 11.32
C ALA A 123 15.28 -2.81 12.22
N ARG A 124 16.26 -2.65 13.10
CA ARG A 124 16.35 -1.51 14.03
C ARG A 124 16.44 -0.19 13.27
N LEU A 125 17.38 -0.09 12.32
CA LEU A 125 17.53 1.13 11.50
C LEU A 125 16.23 1.50 10.80
N THR A 126 15.56 0.51 10.19
CA THR A 126 14.29 0.77 9.48
C THR A 126 13.17 1.21 10.44
N PHE A 127 13.10 0.65 11.66
CA PHE A 127 12.12 1.12 12.64
C PHE A 127 12.45 2.52 13.17
N ASP A 128 13.73 2.86 13.35
CA ASP A 128 14.13 4.22 13.71
C ASP A 128 13.76 5.22 12.59
N GLU A 129 13.93 4.87 11.30
CA GLU A 129 13.44 5.66 10.16
C GLU A 129 11.90 5.87 10.19
N VAL A 130 11.13 4.85 10.60
CA VAL A 130 9.68 5.01 10.78
C VAL A 130 9.37 6.04 11.87
N LEU A 131 10.11 6.03 12.98
CA LEU A 131 9.93 7.00 14.07
C LEU A 131 10.27 8.42 13.64
N ASP A 132 11.30 8.60 12.84
CA ASP A 132 11.78 9.90 12.39
C ASP A 132 10.88 10.52 11.32
N HIS A 133 10.43 9.73 10.34
CA HIS A 133 9.66 10.24 9.21
C HIS A 133 8.14 10.24 9.45
N TYR A 134 7.63 9.39 10.35
CA TYR A 134 6.20 9.20 10.61
C TYR A 134 5.85 9.21 12.11
N PRO A 135 6.31 10.18 12.90
CA PRO A 135 6.31 10.11 14.38
C PRO A 135 4.93 10.01 15.02
N GLY A 136 3.89 10.47 14.35
CA GLY A 136 2.50 10.48 14.86
C GLY A 136 1.61 9.34 14.37
N GLY A 137 2.14 8.41 13.56
CA GLY A 137 1.37 7.33 12.96
C GLY A 137 1.24 6.10 13.88
N ALA A 138 0.28 5.23 13.55
CA ALA A 138 0.14 3.93 14.22
C ALA A 138 1.39 3.07 14.05
N GLU A 139 2.06 3.17 12.92
CA GLU A 139 3.30 2.48 12.58
C GLU A 139 4.45 2.88 13.51
N ALA A 140 4.50 4.14 13.97
CA ALA A 140 5.50 4.60 14.94
C ALA A 140 5.33 3.88 16.29
N GLU A 141 4.10 3.72 16.78
CA GLU A 141 3.85 2.96 18.01
C GLU A 141 4.24 1.49 17.86
N LEU A 142 3.94 0.90 16.70
CA LEU A 142 4.34 -0.48 16.41
C LEU A 142 5.87 -0.61 16.30
N ALA A 143 6.54 0.37 15.71
CA ALA A 143 8.01 0.40 15.60
C ALA A 143 8.67 0.49 16.99
N ARG A 144 8.19 1.37 17.88
CA ARG A 144 8.68 1.44 19.28
C ARG A 144 8.56 0.09 19.99
N LYS A 145 7.41 -0.57 19.89
CA LYS A 145 7.19 -1.89 20.48
C LYS A 145 8.12 -2.96 19.88
N ALA A 146 8.33 -2.92 18.57
CA ALA A 146 9.24 -3.85 17.89
C ALA A 146 10.67 -3.67 18.37
N ILE A 147 11.18 -2.44 18.46
CA ILE A 147 12.51 -2.10 18.98
C ILE A 147 12.66 -2.60 20.42
N GLN A 148 11.69 -2.32 21.28
CA GLN A 148 11.71 -2.76 22.67
C GLN A 148 11.77 -4.29 22.77
N SER A 149 10.96 -5.01 21.98
CA SER A 149 10.96 -6.48 21.97
C SER A 149 12.29 -7.09 21.51
N MET A 150 12.96 -6.44 20.55
CA MET A 150 14.30 -6.87 20.09
C MET A 150 15.37 -6.67 21.18
N SER A 151 15.33 -5.56 21.92
CA SER A 151 16.25 -5.29 23.03
C SER A 151 16.11 -6.35 24.13
N LEU A 152 14.89 -6.66 24.55
CA LEU A 152 14.64 -7.70 25.56
C LEU A 152 15.14 -9.10 25.15
N LYS A 153 15.00 -9.44 23.86
CA LYS A 153 15.54 -10.71 23.33
C LYS A 153 17.07 -10.74 23.33
N SER A 154 17.70 -9.63 22.99
CA SER A 154 19.15 -9.47 23.04
C SER A 154 19.68 -9.68 24.47
N ASP A 155 19.09 -9.00 25.45
CA ASP A 155 19.50 -9.06 26.85
C ASP A 155 19.31 -10.46 27.44
N SER A 156 18.17 -11.10 27.14
CA SER A 156 17.91 -12.48 27.60
C SER A 156 18.88 -13.51 27.03
N LYS A 157 19.33 -13.32 25.78
CA LYS A 157 20.34 -14.18 25.14
C LYS A 157 21.71 -13.98 25.79
N SER A 158 22.10 -12.73 26.06
CA SER A 158 23.34 -12.38 26.72
C SER A 158 23.40 -12.94 28.15
N GLN A 159 22.30 -12.82 28.91
CA GLN A 159 22.22 -13.38 30.28
C GLN A 159 22.33 -14.92 30.29
N ARG A 160 21.69 -15.62 29.34
CA ARG A 160 21.82 -17.08 29.23
C ARG A 160 23.25 -17.49 28.88
N PHE A 161 23.93 -16.72 28.02
CA PHE A 161 25.32 -17.00 27.65
C PHE A 161 26.25 -16.87 28.85
N VAL A 162 26.14 -15.80 29.64
CA VAL A 162 26.93 -15.59 30.89
C VAL A 162 26.68 -16.71 31.89
N LYS A 163 25.38 -17.05 32.11
CA LYS A 163 25.02 -18.13 33.07
C LYS A 163 25.58 -19.50 32.69
N ASN A 164 25.71 -19.78 31.39
CA ASN A 164 26.29 -21.06 30.93
C ASN A 164 27.81 -21.11 31.10
N ILE A 165 28.51 -19.96 31.10
CA ILE A 165 29.96 -19.89 31.35
C ILE A 165 30.25 -20.15 32.84
N ASP A 166 29.43 -19.59 33.75
CA ASP A 166 29.61 -19.74 35.20
C ASP A 166 29.38 -21.18 35.71
N ILE A 167 28.69 -22.04 34.93
CA ILE A 167 28.42 -23.44 35.32
C ILE A 167 29.56 -24.38 34.89
N THR A 168 30.53 -23.91 34.09
CA THR A 168 31.63 -24.71 33.55
C THR A 168 32.96 -24.52 34.31
N HIS A 169 32.92 -23.85 35.44
CA HIS A 169 34.02 -23.75 36.43
C HIS A 169 33.57 -24.32 37.77
#